data_c577c0a900d792c7229dcd4aded96fa3
#
_entry.id   c577c0a900d792c7229dcd4aded96fa3
#
_cell.length_a   1.000
_cell.length_b   1.000
_cell.length_c   1.000
_cell.angle_alpha   90.00
_cell.angle_beta   90.00
_cell.angle_gamma   90.00
#
_symmetry.space_group_name_H-M   'P 1'
#
loop_
_entity.id
_entity.type
_entity.pdbx_description
1 polymer ?
#
loop_
_entity_poly.entity_id
_entity_poly.type
_entity_poly.pdbx_seq_one_letter_code
_entity_poly.pdbx_strand_id
1 'polypeptide(L)'
;MLQLQQIMEALDQLAPWDLAESWDHVGLQVGHYDQPVSKVMVALDINEQVIQEGLNDQVDGFVVHHPLLFKPITQINLATPIGRCLEELIKHRFFLIAAHTNADKAADGLNQFLAKQFGLNQIKLLEPCESSLSQTLYKVTVFSPVEYVTMIRNAMVRAGAG
;
A
#
# COMPACT_ATOMS: atom_id res chain seq x y z
N MET A 1 -9.03 -8.45 -21.76
CA MET A 1 -8.42 -7.31 -21.07
C MET A 1 -8.82 -7.40 -19.62
N LEU A 2 -7.88 -7.16 -18.72
CA LEU A 2 -8.17 -7.02 -17.30
C LEU A 2 -8.79 -5.64 -17.03
N GLN A 3 -9.51 -5.49 -15.92
CA GLN A 3 -9.89 -4.18 -15.41
C GLN A 3 -8.87 -3.69 -14.40
N LEU A 4 -8.73 -2.38 -14.24
CA LEU A 4 -7.79 -1.79 -13.29
C LEU A 4 -8.02 -2.29 -11.85
N GLN A 5 -9.27 -2.54 -11.48
CA GLN A 5 -9.61 -3.14 -10.19
C GLN A 5 -8.88 -4.48 -9.97
N GLN A 6 -8.78 -5.34 -10.99
CA GLN A 6 -8.09 -6.63 -10.88
C GLN A 6 -6.56 -6.45 -10.70
N ILE A 7 -5.99 -5.41 -11.28
CA ILE A 7 -4.59 -5.02 -11.05
C ILE A 7 -4.41 -4.55 -9.59
N MET A 8 -5.35 -3.73 -9.09
CA MET A 8 -5.33 -3.27 -7.69
C MET A 8 -5.44 -4.43 -6.71
N GLU A 9 -6.33 -5.41 -6.97
CA GLU A 9 -6.48 -6.61 -6.16
C GLU A 9 -5.20 -7.48 -6.17
N ALA A 10 -4.55 -7.61 -7.32
CA ALA A 10 -3.28 -8.33 -7.43
C ALA A 10 -2.14 -7.63 -6.67
N LEU A 11 -2.08 -6.30 -6.73
CA LEU A 11 -1.11 -5.51 -5.98
C LEU A 11 -1.36 -5.60 -4.47
N ASP A 12 -2.63 -5.62 -4.04
CA ASP A 12 -2.99 -5.80 -2.63
C ASP A 12 -2.54 -7.16 -2.07
N GLN A 13 -2.57 -8.21 -2.90
CA GLN A 13 -2.04 -9.53 -2.52
C GLN A 13 -0.51 -9.53 -2.39
N LEU A 14 0.20 -8.75 -3.19
CA LEU A 14 1.66 -8.65 -3.17
C LEU A 14 2.17 -7.70 -2.08
N ALA A 15 1.49 -6.60 -1.91
CA ALA A 15 1.82 -5.51 -1.00
C ALA A 15 0.53 -4.93 -0.41
N PRO A 16 -0.06 -5.57 0.61
CA PRO A 16 -1.34 -5.18 1.21
C PRO A 16 -1.40 -3.68 1.54
N TRP A 17 -2.49 -3.01 1.11
CA TRP A 17 -2.66 -1.58 1.29
C TRP A 17 -2.68 -1.15 2.76
N ASP A 18 -3.14 -2.02 3.66
CA ASP A 18 -3.18 -1.78 5.10
C ASP A 18 -1.80 -1.80 5.79
N LEU A 19 -0.75 -2.27 5.09
CA LEU A 19 0.63 -2.15 5.55
C LEU A 19 1.21 -0.73 5.40
N ALA A 20 0.56 0.14 4.64
CA ALA A 20 1.03 1.50 4.45
C ALA A 20 1.13 2.27 5.78
N GLU A 21 2.12 3.17 5.88
CA GLU A 21 2.19 4.10 6.99
C GLU A 21 0.95 4.99 7.03
N SER A 22 0.51 5.38 8.22
CA SER A 22 -0.72 6.16 8.43
C SER A 22 -0.71 7.54 7.75
N TRP A 23 0.48 8.05 7.43
CA TRP A 23 0.69 9.33 6.75
C TRP A 23 0.86 9.16 5.22
N ASP A 24 0.95 7.93 4.72
CA ASP A 24 1.22 7.64 3.32
C ASP A 24 -0.07 7.61 2.47
N HIS A 25 0.09 7.82 1.17
CA HIS A 25 -1.01 7.86 0.22
C HIS A 25 -0.74 6.87 -0.92
N VAL A 26 -0.99 5.59 -0.63
CA VAL A 26 -0.82 4.48 -1.59
C VAL A 26 -2.13 4.16 -2.32
N GLY A 27 -2.03 3.33 -3.35
CA GLY A 27 -3.17 2.90 -4.16
C GLY A 27 -3.39 3.78 -5.39
N LEU A 28 -4.63 3.84 -5.87
CA LEU A 28 -4.99 4.58 -7.09
C LEU A 28 -4.92 6.10 -6.86
N GLN A 29 -4.05 6.77 -7.60
CA GLN A 29 -3.90 8.22 -7.57
C GLN A 29 -4.61 8.92 -8.73
N VAL A 30 -4.63 8.31 -9.92
CA VAL A 30 -5.32 8.80 -11.13
C VAL A 30 -5.92 7.61 -11.85
N GLY A 31 -7.15 7.71 -12.35
CA GLY A 31 -7.79 6.68 -13.16
C GLY A 31 -9.16 6.24 -12.66
N HIS A 32 -9.70 5.19 -13.27
CA HIS A 32 -10.98 4.59 -12.95
C HIS A 32 -10.84 3.08 -12.73
N TYR A 33 -11.45 2.52 -11.71
CA TYR A 33 -11.35 1.09 -11.36
C TYR A 33 -11.84 0.15 -12.46
N ASP A 34 -12.79 0.57 -13.29
CA ASP A 34 -13.35 -0.17 -14.42
C ASP A 34 -12.59 0.05 -15.74
N GLN A 35 -11.46 0.79 -15.71
CA GLN A 35 -10.64 1.03 -16.89
C GLN A 35 -10.04 -0.29 -17.40
N PRO A 36 -10.15 -0.58 -18.72
CA PRO A 36 -9.52 -1.75 -19.31
C PRO A 36 -7.99 -1.59 -19.34
N VAL A 37 -7.27 -2.66 -18.97
CA VAL A 37 -5.81 -2.68 -18.90
C VAL A 37 -5.24 -3.85 -19.69
N SER A 38 -4.27 -3.57 -20.54
CA SER A 38 -3.51 -4.54 -21.32
C SER A 38 -2.02 -4.45 -21.05
N LYS A 39 -1.48 -3.24 -20.86
CA LYS A 39 -0.05 -3.01 -20.67
C LYS A 39 0.19 -1.98 -19.57
N VAL A 40 1.07 -2.31 -18.65
CA VAL A 40 1.44 -1.47 -17.49
C VAL A 40 2.93 -1.19 -17.55
N MET A 41 3.32 0.05 -17.27
CA MET A 41 4.72 0.41 -17.01
C MET A 41 4.95 0.49 -15.52
N VAL A 42 6.07 -0.10 -15.07
CA VAL A 42 6.51 -0.01 -13.67
C VAL A 42 7.72 0.91 -13.61
N ALA A 43 7.69 1.88 -12.71
CA ALA A 43 8.78 2.83 -12.51
C ALA A 43 8.97 3.16 -11.02
N LEU A 44 10.12 3.73 -10.68
CA LEU A 44 10.35 4.23 -9.32
C LEU A 44 9.56 5.51 -9.07
N ASP A 45 9.68 6.44 -10.00
CA ASP A 45 9.05 7.76 -9.98
C ASP A 45 8.22 7.99 -11.24
N ILE A 46 7.20 8.85 -11.16
CA ILE A 46 6.50 9.37 -12.32
C ILE A 46 6.98 10.80 -12.61
N ASN A 47 7.35 11.05 -13.84
CA ASN A 47 7.72 12.36 -14.35
C ASN A 47 7.37 12.47 -15.84
N GLU A 48 7.56 13.65 -16.44
CA GLU A 48 7.23 13.90 -17.83
C GLU A 48 7.96 12.93 -18.80
N GLN A 49 9.21 12.57 -18.50
CA GLN A 49 9.97 11.63 -19.34
C GLN A 49 9.39 10.22 -19.29
N VAL A 50 9.06 9.70 -18.10
CA VAL A 50 8.45 8.37 -17.92
C VAL A 50 7.08 8.32 -18.59
N ILE A 51 6.29 9.40 -18.51
CA ILE A 51 5.00 9.51 -19.20
C ILE A 51 5.21 9.45 -20.72
N GLN A 52 6.22 10.15 -21.25
CA GLN A 52 6.53 10.12 -22.68
C GLN A 52 6.99 8.72 -23.14
N GLU A 53 7.77 8.00 -22.33
CA GLU A 53 8.13 6.60 -22.60
C GLU A 53 6.88 5.71 -22.62
N GLY A 54 5.95 5.90 -21.66
CA GLY A 54 4.69 5.18 -21.62
C GLY A 54 3.81 5.44 -22.86
N LEU A 55 3.80 6.66 -23.39
CA LEU A 55 3.13 6.99 -24.65
C LEU A 55 3.74 6.24 -25.83
N ASN A 56 5.07 6.25 -25.94
CA ASN A 56 5.80 5.55 -27.01
C ASN A 56 5.54 4.04 -26.95
N ASP A 57 5.49 3.49 -25.76
CA ASP A 57 5.26 2.08 -25.48
C ASP A 57 3.79 1.66 -25.50
N GLN A 58 2.88 2.61 -25.66
CA GLN A 58 1.42 2.39 -25.68
C GLN A 58 0.92 1.66 -24.44
N VAL A 59 1.32 2.13 -23.25
CA VAL A 59 0.81 1.59 -21.99
C VAL A 59 -0.56 2.17 -21.64
N ASP A 60 -1.31 1.49 -20.77
CA ASP A 60 -2.59 1.99 -20.26
C ASP A 60 -2.40 2.79 -18.96
N GLY A 61 -1.23 2.69 -18.32
CA GLY A 61 -0.89 3.45 -17.13
C GLY A 61 0.33 2.92 -16.41
N PHE A 62 0.52 3.41 -15.19
CA PHE A 62 1.75 3.25 -14.44
C PHE A 62 1.50 2.70 -13.03
N VAL A 63 2.40 1.83 -12.60
CA VAL A 63 2.58 1.46 -11.20
C VAL A 63 3.93 2.03 -10.77
N VAL A 64 3.93 2.88 -9.76
CA VAL A 64 5.14 3.55 -9.27
C VAL A 64 5.36 3.26 -7.80
N HIS A 65 6.61 3.38 -7.35
CA HIS A 65 6.91 3.31 -5.93
C HIS A 65 6.56 4.64 -5.25
N HIS A 66 7.16 5.73 -5.69
CA HIS A 66 6.92 7.04 -5.08
C HIS A 66 5.63 7.68 -5.58
N PRO A 67 4.69 8.03 -4.68
CA PRO A 67 3.43 8.65 -5.06
C PRO A 67 3.64 10.06 -5.64
N LEU A 68 2.99 10.36 -6.77
CA LEU A 68 2.94 11.72 -7.34
C LEU A 68 2.22 12.69 -6.40
N LEU A 69 1.09 12.20 -5.85
CA LEU A 69 0.24 12.95 -4.92
C LEU A 69 0.57 12.55 -3.48
N PHE A 70 1.79 12.83 -3.04
CA PHE A 70 2.23 12.54 -1.67
C PHE A 70 1.56 13.42 -0.62
N LYS A 71 1.20 14.66 -0.98
CA LYS A 71 0.44 15.58 -0.12
C LYS A 71 -0.88 15.93 -0.80
N PRO A 72 -1.95 16.11 -0.04
CA PRO A 72 -3.21 16.61 -0.59
C PRO A 72 -2.98 17.90 -1.38
N ILE A 73 -3.53 17.95 -2.60
CA ILE A 73 -3.46 19.14 -3.44
C ILE A 73 -4.76 19.94 -3.32
N THR A 74 -4.64 21.25 -3.24
CA THR A 74 -5.77 22.19 -3.19
C THR A 74 -6.02 22.89 -4.52
N GLN A 75 -5.07 22.78 -5.45
CA GLN A 75 -5.14 23.33 -6.80
C GLN A 75 -4.28 22.53 -7.77
N ILE A 76 -4.67 22.50 -9.03
CA ILE A 76 -3.85 21.92 -10.12
C ILE A 76 -3.28 23.10 -10.91
N ASN A 77 -2.00 23.40 -10.72
CA ASN A 77 -1.28 24.42 -11.44
C ASN A 77 -0.39 23.77 -12.51
N LEU A 78 -0.77 23.89 -13.77
CA LEU A 78 -0.10 23.28 -14.92
C LEU A 78 1.32 23.83 -15.18
N ALA A 79 1.70 24.93 -14.53
CA ALA A 79 3.08 25.43 -14.58
C ALA A 79 4.05 24.63 -13.67
N THR A 80 3.52 23.82 -12.75
CA THR A 80 4.34 22.97 -11.85
C THR A 80 4.61 21.61 -12.47
N PRO A 81 5.72 20.92 -12.09
CA PRO A 81 5.98 19.55 -12.56
C PRO A 81 4.83 18.58 -12.27
N ILE A 82 4.26 18.63 -11.05
CA ILE A 82 3.11 17.79 -10.66
C ILE A 82 1.90 18.11 -11.55
N GLY A 83 1.62 19.38 -11.78
CA GLY A 83 0.49 19.80 -12.62
C GLY A 83 0.64 19.33 -14.07
N ARG A 84 1.83 19.41 -14.67
CA ARG A 84 2.09 18.89 -16.01
C ARG A 84 1.97 17.37 -16.08
N CYS A 85 2.47 16.65 -15.08
CA CYS A 85 2.26 15.20 -15.02
C CYS A 85 0.77 14.84 -14.94
N LEU A 86 -0.01 15.52 -14.09
CA LEU A 86 -1.45 15.30 -13.98
C LEU A 86 -2.17 15.62 -15.29
N GLU A 87 -1.81 16.71 -15.97
CA GLU A 87 -2.37 17.07 -17.27
C GLU A 87 -2.18 15.94 -18.28
N GLU A 88 -0.96 15.44 -18.44
CA GLU A 88 -0.66 14.38 -19.39
C GLU A 88 -1.33 13.05 -19.00
N LEU A 89 -1.32 12.69 -17.72
CA LEU A 89 -2.02 11.48 -17.25
C LEU A 89 -3.51 11.52 -17.57
N ILE A 90 -4.17 12.62 -17.29
CA ILE A 90 -5.61 12.80 -17.54
C ILE A 90 -5.91 12.86 -19.04
N LYS A 91 -5.15 13.64 -19.81
CA LYS A 91 -5.31 13.83 -21.25
C LYS A 91 -5.21 12.49 -22.01
N HIS A 92 -4.28 11.62 -21.62
CA HIS A 92 -4.05 10.33 -22.24
C HIS A 92 -4.82 9.20 -21.58
N ARG A 93 -5.64 9.51 -20.57
CA ARG A 93 -6.41 8.51 -19.79
C ARG A 93 -5.55 7.43 -19.15
N PHE A 94 -4.33 7.76 -18.78
CA PHE A 94 -3.46 6.88 -18.04
C PHE A 94 -3.95 6.75 -16.59
N PHE A 95 -3.87 5.54 -16.05
CA PHE A 95 -3.96 5.38 -14.61
C PHE A 95 -2.58 5.54 -13.96
N LEU A 96 -2.59 5.92 -12.70
CA LEU A 96 -1.40 5.94 -11.84
C LEU A 96 -1.74 5.28 -10.50
N ILE A 97 -0.97 4.25 -10.16
CA ILE A 97 -1.02 3.56 -8.86
C ILE A 97 0.31 3.76 -8.16
N ALA A 98 0.29 4.05 -6.85
CA ALA A 98 1.47 4.09 -6.01
C ALA A 98 1.47 2.90 -5.04
N ALA A 99 2.59 2.15 -5.00
CA ALA A 99 2.87 1.10 -4.02
C ALA A 99 4.17 1.48 -3.31
N HIS A 100 4.06 2.16 -2.18
CA HIS A 100 5.14 2.84 -1.48
C HIS A 100 5.49 2.11 -0.17
N THR A 101 5.16 2.67 0.97
CA THR A 101 5.52 2.06 2.25
C THR A 101 4.88 0.69 2.49
N ASN A 102 3.73 0.41 1.88
CA ASN A 102 3.15 -0.93 1.88
C ASN A 102 4.04 -1.95 1.15
N ALA A 103 4.66 -1.58 0.02
CA ALA A 103 5.60 -2.43 -0.71
C ALA A 103 6.91 -2.63 0.07
N ASP A 104 7.37 -1.61 0.81
CA ASP A 104 8.54 -1.73 1.68
C ASP A 104 8.31 -2.69 2.86
N LYS A 105 7.08 -2.71 3.40
CA LYS A 105 6.70 -3.53 4.54
C LYS A 105 6.21 -4.94 4.18
N ALA A 106 5.91 -5.18 2.91
CA ALA A 106 5.43 -6.48 2.45
C ALA A 106 6.43 -7.61 2.78
N ALA A 107 5.92 -8.78 3.15
CA ALA A 107 6.74 -9.92 3.57
C ALA A 107 7.74 -10.38 2.52
N ASP A 108 7.36 -10.36 1.22
CA ASP A 108 8.25 -10.60 0.08
C ASP A 108 8.49 -9.31 -0.73
N GLY A 109 8.53 -8.17 -0.04
CA GLY A 109 8.68 -6.85 -0.62
C GLY A 109 10.11 -6.49 -1.02
N LEU A 110 10.32 -5.19 -1.29
CA LEU A 110 11.58 -4.65 -1.80
C LEU A 110 12.79 -4.98 -0.91
N ASN A 111 12.64 -4.93 0.41
CA ASN A 111 13.74 -5.19 1.34
C ASN A 111 14.23 -6.63 1.27
N GLN A 112 13.31 -7.61 1.19
CA GLN A 112 13.65 -9.02 1.03
C GLN A 112 14.25 -9.32 -0.34
N PHE A 113 13.71 -8.68 -1.38
CA PHE A 113 14.28 -8.79 -2.72
C PHE A 113 15.74 -8.30 -2.75
N LEU A 114 16.02 -7.12 -2.22
CA LEU A 114 17.37 -6.57 -2.13
C LEU A 114 18.30 -7.46 -1.31
N ALA A 115 17.87 -7.92 -0.16
CA ALA A 115 18.66 -8.82 0.68
C ALA A 115 19.03 -10.11 -0.06
N LYS A 116 18.08 -10.70 -0.81
CA LYS A 116 18.33 -11.87 -1.66
C LYS A 116 19.36 -11.58 -2.78
N GLN A 117 19.28 -10.39 -3.41
CA GLN A 117 20.25 -9.97 -4.45
C GLN A 117 21.69 -9.84 -3.90
N PHE A 118 21.85 -9.43 -2.65
CA PHE A 118 23.14 -9.41 -1.95
C PHE A 118 23.58 -10.77 -1.39
N GLY A 119 22.81 -11.84 -1.60
CA GLY A 119 23.12 -13.18 -1.07
C GLY A 119 23.04 -13.28 0.45
N LEU A 120 22.31 -12.39 1.11
CA LEU A 120 22.17 -12.38 2.57
C LEU A 120 21.31 -13.57 3.03
N ASN A 121 21.72 -14.18 4.14
CA ASN A 121 21.05 -15.31 4.77
C ASN A 121 20.56 -14.92 6.17
N GLN A 122 19.57 -15.64 6.70
CA GLN A 122 19.01 -15.39 8.02
C GLN A 122 18.47 -13.97 8.20
N ILE A 123 17.77 -13.47 7.18
CA ILE A 123 17.17 -12.14 7.16
C ILE A 123 16.14 -12.04 8.29
N LYS A 124 16.24 -10.99 9.11
CA LYS A 124 15.29 -10.67 10.18
C LYS A 124 14.88 -9.22 10.07
N LEU A 125 13.63 -8.94 10.41
CA LEU A 125 13.15 -7.57 10.50
C LEU A 125 13.85 -6.87 11.67
N LEU A 126 14.34 -5.65 11.44
CA LEU A 126 14.90 -4.81 12.50
C LEU A 126 13.76 -4.31 13.42
N GLU A 127 12.64 -3.94 12.81
CA GLU A 127 11.43 -3.49 13.48
C GLU A 127 10.23 -4.29 12.96
N PRO A 128 9.48 -5.00 13.81
CA PRO A 128 8.29 -5.72 13.38
C PRO A 128 7.22 -4.74 12.88
N CYS A 129 6.54 -5.08 11.78
CA CYS A 129 5.39 -4.33 11.32
C CYS A 129 4.18 -4.60 12.24
N GLU A 130 3.70 -3.58 12.94
CA GLU A 130 2.56 -3.74 13.88
C GLU A 130 1.25 -4.17 13.21
N SER A 131 1.06 -3.89 11.93
CA SER A 131 -0.18 -4.17 11.21
C SER A 131 -0.43 -5.64 10.88
N SER A 132 0.59 -6.48 10.88
CA SER A 132 0.45 -7.92 10.58
C SER A 132 -0.14 -8.75 11.73
N LEU A 133 -0.40 -8.14 12.87
CA LEU A 133 -1.02 -8.75 14.04
C LEU A 133 -2.29 -7.98 14.45
N SER A 134 -3.24 -7.83 13.53
CA SER A 134 -4.61 -7.53 13.96
C SER A 134 -5.22 -8.79 14.58
N GLN A 135 -4.64 -9.25 15.69
CA GLN A 135 -5.42 -10.07 16.61
C GLN A 135 -6.57 -9.18 17.06
N THR A 136 -7.77 -9.56 16.67
CA THR A 136 -8.97 -8.89 17.16
C THR A 136 -8.94 -9.00 18.69
N LEU A 137 -8.56 -7.92 19.35
CA LEU A 137 -8.54 -7.88 20.81
C LEU A 137 -9.99 -7.71 21.30
N TYR A 138 -10.42 -8.64 22.11
CA TYR A 138 -11.73 -8.58 22.76
C TYR A 138 -11.55 -8.10 24.20
N LYS A 139 -12.26 -7.03 24.56
CA LYS A 139 -12.40 -6.60 25.94
C LYS A 139 -13.52 -7.41 26.59
N VAL A 140 -13.19 -8.33 27.48
CA VAL A 140 -14.18 -9.09 28.27
C VAL A 140 -14.41 -8.37 29.60
N THR A 141 -15.65 -7.98 29.88
CA THR A 141 -16.04 -7.33 31.13
C THR A 141 -17.04 -8.22 31.86
N VAL A 142 -16.75 -8.54 33.12
CA VAL A 142 -17.61 -9.37 33.97
C VAL A 142 -17.99 -8.57 35.22
N PHE A 143 -19.27 -8.48 35.50
CA PHE A 143 -19.79 -7.91 36.76
C PHE A 143 -19.93 -9.03 37.79
N SER A 144 -19.41 -8.81 38.99
CA SER A 144 -19.37 -9.82 40.03
C SER A 144 -19.42 -9.18 41.43
N PRO A 145 -20.03 -9.85 42.42
CA PRO A 145 -19.82 -9.49 43.81
C PRO A 145 -18.36 -9.53 44.20
N VAL A 146 -17.94 -8.66 45.13
CA VAL A 146 -16.53 -8.41 45.48
C VAL A 146 -15.83 -9.72 45.92
N GLU A 147 -16.52 -10.57 46.66
CA GLU A 147 -16.02 -11.85 47.18
C GLU A 147 -15.60 -12.85 46.08
N TYR A 148 -16.15 -12.72 44.86
CA TYR A 148 -15.82 -13.64 43.72
C TYR A 148 -14.80 -13.06 42.74
N VAL A 149 -14.41 -11.78 42.88
CA VAL A 149 -13.52 -11.11 41.91
C VAL A 149 -12.22 -11.86 41.66
N THR A 150 -11.55 -12.32 42.73
CA THR A 150 -10.28 -13.03 42.62
C THR A 150 -10.45 -14.38 41.93
N MET A 151 -11.53 -15.10 42.22
CA MET A 151 -11.83 -16.41 41.61
C MET A 151 -12.11 -16.24 40.12
N ILE A 152 -12.93 -15.28 39.75
CA ILE A 152 -13.29 -14.99 38.36
C ILE A 152 -12.06 -14.53 37.56
N ARG A 153 -11.29 -13.58 38.09
CA ARG A 153 -10.04 -13.12 37.45
C ARG A 153 -9.11 -14.30 37.17
N ASN A 154 -8.87 -15.18 38.14
CA ASN A 154 -8.02 -16.34 37.98
C ASN A 154 -8.57 -17.35 36.97
N ALA A 155 -9.89 -17.48 36.86
CA ALA A 155 -10.53 -18.32 35.85
C ALA A 155 -10.35 -17.72 34.44
N MET A 156 -10.55 -16.41 34.28
CA MET A 156 -10.32 -15.70 33.00
C MET A 156 -8.88 -15.85 32.53
N VAL A 157 -7.90 -15.60 33.40
CA VAL A 157 -6.47 -15.76 33.08
C VAL A 157 -6.16 -17.20 32.64
N ARG A 158 -6.67 -18.20 33.34
CA ARG A 158 -6.51 -19.62 32.96
C ARG A 158 -7.17 -19.97 31.61
N ALA A 159 -8.21 -19.22 31.23
CA ALA A 159 -8.87 -19.35 29.93
C ALA A 159 -8.16 -18.58 28.80
N GLY A 160 -7.05 -17.91 29.10
CA GLY A 160 -6.24 -17.17 28.12
C GLY A 160 -6.53 -15.68 28.03
N ALA A 161 -7.29 -15.10 28.96
CA ALA A 161 -7.45 -13.65 29.06
C ALA A 161 -6.26 -13.05 29.85
N GLY A 162 -5.52 -12.10 29.22
CA GLY A 162 -4.40 -11.45 29.90
C GLY A 162 -3.53 -10.65 28.98
#